data_dc7730e911c2d7266d633cf140d128c5
#
_entry.id   dc7730e911c2d7266d633cf140d128c5
#
_cell.length_a   1.000
_cell.length_b   1.000
_cell.length_c   1.000
_cell.angle_alpha   90.00
_cell.angle_beta   90.00
_cell.angle_gamma   90.00
#
_symmetry.space_group_name_H-M   'P 1'
#
loop_
_entity.id
_entity.type
_entity.pdbx_description
1 polymer ?
#
loop_
_entity_poly.entity_id
_entity_poly.type
_entity_poly.pdbx_seq_one_letter_code
_entity_poly.pdbx_strand_id
1 'polypeptide(L)'
;MQGDFLIFTIPKMLQTQRKRLIATVLVVGLYIVPTWGDTISQRMSRFELSGLQYYSYYLSFWWTTYNNYPFVVKASVSILLFCAFSIIFLTFSLLSDKYKDSKKERFYRKLKKKYYDSLSEIFTCQELISDEEIIERTGLTAKDKKAWKGWKMVYIGKLFVEIKSAFYEEHNYKNVNRIVLLFGLQEFVENTLTFGRKSYKVQALRLSQFLMMNIPESILVRLLDFGTHAVRKEVRMYYLWLSDYSPFRFFTDKNVNYEFRPWDVLELHHLLNNRKRANKEIPSILPIVSICNDKQLKACLIREVAFWGTPDEVIKMSKYITSKETIYRKSALQCMGMAKCLKAEDAMEDAYPQQTEELKYETLKSLFNINSGKATPFFVNAFNTSSVKSTKFYILMYLWRYNEESKAAFYKLEELASPDEALLFNEVKAFSQYQNIAS
;
A
#
# COMPACT_ATOMS: atom_id res chain seq x y z
N MET A 1 7.19 7.31 6.21
CA MET A 1 6.61 6.04 5.74
C MET A 1 7.61 5.33 4.83
N GLN A 2 8.78 4.97 5.40
CA GLN A 2 9.85 4.25 4.73
C GLN A 2 9.90 2.86 5.38
N GLY A 3 9.57 1.81 4.68
CA GLY A 3 9.98 0.52 5.22
C GLY A 3 9.35 -0.73 4.64
N ASP A 4 8.12 -0.74 4.20
CA ASP A 4 7.45 -2.01 3.87
C ASP A 4 7.02 -2.17 2.40
N PHE A 5 7.45 -1.30 1.52
CA PHE A 5 7.21 -1.44 0.09
C PHE A 5 8.21 -2.44 -0.51
N LEU A 6 7.69 -3.58 -0.92
CA LEU A 6 8.37 -4.60 -1.71
C LEU A 6 9.41 -5.49 -0.99
N ILE A 7 9.07 -6.06 0.13
CA ILE A 7 9.60 -7.38 0.42
C ILE A 7 8.84 -8.35 -0.49
N PHE A 8 9.48 -8.75 -1.58
CA PHE A 8 9.06 -9.92 -2.37
C PHE A 8 9.20 -11.14 -1.46
N THR A 9 8.25 -11.31 -0.56
CA THR A 9 8.15 -12.47 0.29
C THR A 9 7.96 -13.68 -0.61
N ILE A 10 8.90 -14.61 -0.52
CA ILE A 10 8.84 -15.91 -1.17
C ILE A 10 7.47 -16.51 -0.87
N PRO A 11 6.66 -16.84 -1.91
CA PRO A 11 5.26 -17.18 -1.68
C PRO A 11 5.12 -18.43 -0.83
N LYS A 12 4.04 -18.49 -0.02
CA LYS A 12 3.56 -19.64 0.78
C LYS A 12 3.58 -21.00 0.02
N MET A 13 3.71 -20.99 -1.27
CA MET A 13 3.74 -22.18 -2.12
C MET A 13 5.02 -23.01 -1.96
N LEU A 14 6.18 -22.42 -1.64
CA LEU A 14 7.35 -23.17 -1.21
C LEU A 14 7.09 -23.87 0.12
N GLN A 15 6.28 -23.28 1.01
CA GLN A 15 5.82 -23.96 2.22
C GLN A 15 4.91 -25.16 1.91
N THR A 16 4.07 -25.08 0.89
CA THR A 16 3.16 -26.18 0.52
C THR A 16 3.90 -27.30 -0.20
N GLN A 17 4.86 -26.98 -1.06
CA GLN A 17 5.75 -27.96 -1.65
C GLN A 17 6.71 -28.58 -0.61
N ARG A 18 7.23 -27.77 0.34
CA ARG A 18 8.00 -28.29 1.50
C ARG A 18 7.16 -29.24 2.34
N LYS A 19 5.89 -28.91 2.63
CA LYS A 19 4.98 -29.80 3.39
C LYS A 19 4.71 -31.10 2.64
N ARG A 20 4.53 -31.07 1.31
CA ARG A 20 4.37 -32.28 0.48
C ARG A 20 5.65 -33.11 0.43
N LEU A 21 6.79 -32.47 0.30
CA LEU A 21 8.10 -33.15 0.28
C LEU A 21 8.41 -33.78 1.64
N ILE A 22 8.13 -33.10 2.74
CA ILE A 22 8.25 -33.62 4.10
C ILE A 22 7.31 -34.81 4.30
N ALA A 23 6.06 -34.72 3.85
CA ALA A 23 5.11 -35.82 3.91
C ALA A 23 5.55 -37.02 3.04
N THR A 24 6.10 -36.77 1.85
CA THR A 24 6.64 -37.81 0.96
C THR A 24 7.88 -38.46 1.56
N VAL A 25 8.79 -37.70 2.14
CA VAL A 25 9.98 -38.21 2.84
C VAL A 25 9.59 -39.01 4.10
N LEU A 26 8.53 -38.57 4.81
CA LEU A 26 7.95 -39.30 5.94
C LEU A 26 7.39 -40.68 5.53
N VAL A 27 6.56 -40.68 4.47
CA VAL A 27 5.96 -41.93 3.95
C VAL A 27 7.03 -42.86 3.38
N VAL A 28 7.98 -42.32 2.63
CA VAL A 28 9.10 -43.06 2.04
C VAL A 28 10.05 -43.61 3.14
N GLY A 29 10.37 -42.79 4.16
CA GLY A 29 11.19 -43.20 5.29
C GLY A 29 10.57 -44.29 6.16
N LEU A 30 9.27 -44.17 6.44
CA LEU A 30 8.52 -45.14 7.24
C LEU A 30 8.24 -46.45 6.52
N TYR A 31 8.14 -46.46 5.19
CA TYR A 31 7.76 -47.64 4.40
C TYR A 31 8.96 -48.33 3.73
N ILE A 32 9.96 -47.58 3.27
CA ILE A 32 11.09 -48.11 2.50
C ILE A 32 12.14 -48.74 3.41
N VAL A 33 12.42 -48.16 4.59
CA VAL A 33 13.45 -48.65 5.51
C VAL A 33 13.17 -50.08 5.99
N PRO A 34 11.94 -50.47 6.36
CA PRO A 34 11.65 -51.86 6.77
C PRO A 34 11.62 -52.87 5.63
N THR A 35 11.19 -52.46 4.41
CA THR A 35 10.92 -53.44 3.33
C THR A 35 12.09 -53.64 2.37
N TRP A 36 13.03 -52.70 2.29
CA TRP A 36 14.14 -52.74 1.34
C TRP A 36 15.50 -52.94 1.98
N GLY A 37 15.61 -52.95 3.31
CA GLY A 37 16.85 -53.10 4.04
C GLY A 37 17.56 -54.41 3.72
N ASP A 38 16.85 -55.52 3.65
CA ASP A 38 17.38 -56.82 3.35
C ASP A 38 17.86 -56.93 1.88
N THR A 39 17.12 -56.31 0.95
CA THR A 39 17.47 -56.30 -0.49
C THR A 39 18.66 -55.42 -0.80
N ILE A 40 18.83 -54.30 -0.09
CA ILE A 40 19.97 -53.38 -0.23
C ILE A 40 21.23 -54.03 0.37
N SER A 41 21.13 -54.67 1.54
CA SER A 41 22.21 -55.38 2.20
C SER A 41 22.74 -56.53 1.33
N GLN A 42 21.86 -57.34 0.71
CA GLN A 42 22.25 -58.41 -0.20
C GLN A 42 22.88 -57.95 -1.52
N ARG A 43 22.46 -56.78 -2.05
CA ARG A 43 23.07 -56.18 -3.25
C ARG A 43 24.41 -55.51 -2.96
N MET A 44 24.60 -54.89 -1.80
CA MET A 44 25.86 -54.23 -1.43
C MET A 44 26.98 -55.27 -1.12
N SER A 45 26.63 -56.45 -0.63
CA SER A 45 27.61 -57.52 -0.39
C SER A 45 28.26 -58.12 -1.67
N ARG A 46 27.71 -57.82 -2.86
CA ARG A 46 28.23 -58.28 -4.17
C ARG A 46 29.18 -57.30 -4.87
N PHE A 47 29.44 -56.13 -4.30
CA PHE A 47 30.37 -55.15 -4.88
C PHE A 47 31.73 -55.22 -4.21
N GLU A 48 32.69 -55.86 -4.87
CA GLU A 48 34.11 -55.93 -4.48
C GLU A 48 34.83 -54.60 -4.68
N LEU A 49 34.58 -53.60 -3.83
CA LEU A 49 35.38 -52.38 -3.77
C LEU A 49 35.99 -52.29 -2.37
N SER A 50 37.28 -52.47 -2.26
CA SER A 50 38.09 -52.70 -1.04
C SER A 50 38.02 -51.62 0.06
N GLY A 51 37.43 -50.43 -0.20
CA GLY A 51 37.13 -49.42 0.81
C GLY A 51 35.67 -49.40 1.25
N LEU A 52 34.75 -49.92 0.45
CA LEU A 52 33.30 -49.95 0.71
C LEU A 52 32.86 -51.19 1.49
N GLN A 53 33.68 -52.24 1.52
CA GLN A 53 33.39 -53.46 2.29
C GLN A 53 33.31 -53.19 3.80
N TYR A 54 34.14 -52.27 4.31
CA TYR A 54 34.11 -51.89 5.72
C TYR A 54 32.80 -51.19 6.07
N TYR A 55 32.32 -50.29 5.22
CA TYR A 55 31.04 -49.59 5.42
C TYR A 55 29.83 -50.53 5.23
N SER A 56 29.89 -51.48 4.30
CA SER A 56 28.81 -52.47 4.09
C SER A 56 28.69 -53.43 5.27
N TYR A 57 29.84 -53.83 5.87
CA TYR A 57 29.87 -54.66 7.07
C TYR A 57 29.24 -53.93 8.27
N TYR A 58 29.61 -52.68 8.51
CA TYR A 58 29.00 -51.87 9.59
C TYR A 58 27.51 -51.65 9.34
N LEU A 59 27.08 -51.36 8.13
CA LEU A 59 25.66 -51.21 7.79
C LEU A 59 24.89 -52.51 8.00
N SER A 60 25.42 -53.67 7.61
CA SER A 60 24.78 -54.97 7.84
C SER A 60 24.71 -55.33 9.33
N PHE A 61 25.80 -55.02 10.08
CA PHE A 61 25.83 -55.20 11.53
C PHE A 61 24.80 -54.31 12.24
N TRP A 62 24.70 -53.04 11.88
CA TRP A 62 23.69 -52.13 12.42
C TRP A 62 22.28 -52.59 12.08
N TRP A 63 22.05 -53.07 10.87
CA TRP A 63 20.73 -53.55 10.43
C TRP A 63 20.31 -54.81 11.18
N THR A 64 21.17 -55.80 11.34
CA THR A 64 20.90 -57.02 12.11
C THR A 64 20.67 -56.69 13.58
N THR A 65 21.48 -55.82 14.14
CA THR A 65 21.30 -55.35 15.53
C THR A 65 19.96 -54.62 15.73
N TYR A 66 19.60 -53.72 14.81
CA TYR A 66 18.31 -53.03 14.83
C TYR A 66 17.14 -53.99 14.74
N ASN A 67 17.21 -55.01 13.90
CA ASN A 67 16.12 -56.01 13.76
C ASN A 67 15.93 -56.87 14.99
N ASN A 68 16.94 -57.05 15.83
CA ASN A 68 16.86 -57.79 17.07
C ASN A 68 16.35 -56.98 18.27
N TYR A 69 16.22 -55.67 18.16
CA TYR A 69 15.67 -54.86 19.27
C TYR A 69 14.15 -55.04 19.50
N PRO A 70 13.68 -54.86 20.73
CA PRO A 70 12.26 -54.78 21.02
C PRO A 70 11.60 -53.63 20.23
N PHE A 71 10.29 -53.78 19.97
CA PHE A 71 9.50 -52.79 19.19
C PHE A 71 9.68 -51.35 19.67
N VAL A 72 9.66 -51.13 21.01
CA VAL A 72 9.81 -49.78 21.60
C VAL A 72 11.14 -49.16 21.25
N VAL A 73 12.24 -49.91 21.29
CA VAL A 73 13.59 -49.44 20.94
C VAL A 73 13.70 -49.16 19.44
N LYS A 74 13.10 -50.02 18.59
CA LYS A 74 13.03 -49.76 17.14
C LYS A 74 12.29 -48.45 16.83
N ALA A 75 11.14 -48.22 17.48
CA ALA A 75 10.39 -46.99 17.30
C ALA A 75 11.19 -45.75 17.74
N SER A 76 11.86 -45.83 18.89
CA SER A 76 12.70 -44.73 19.39
C SER A 76 13.86 -44.39 18.48
N VAL A 77 14.61 -45.41 17.99
CA VAL A 77 15.73 -45.23 17.05
C VAL A 77 15.21 -44.64 15.72
N SER A 78 14.06 -45.11 15.21
CA SER A 78 13.46 -44.61 13.99
C SER A 78 13.09 -43.12 14.12
N ILE A 79 12.52 -42.72 15.26
CA ILE A 79 12.19 -41.31 15.55
C ILE A 79 13.46 -40.46 15.61
N LEU A 80 14.51 -40.94 16.29
CA LEU A 80 15.78 -40.22 16.38
C LEU A 80 16.43 -40.02 15.01
N LEU A 81 16.46 -41.07 14.18
CA LEU A 81 16.99 -40.99 12.80
C LEU A 81 16.15 -39.99 11.96
N PHE A 82 14.81 -40.06 12.11
CA PHE A 82 13.95 -39.11 11.41
C PHE A 82 14.21 -37.65 11.85
N CYS A 83 14.38 -37.40 13.14
CA CYS A 83 14.72 -36.08 13.66
C CYS A 83 16.08 -35.61 13.13
N ALA A 84 17.10 -36.48 13.15
CA ALA A 84 18.42 -36.18 12.61
C ALA A 84 18.37 -35.83 11.11
N PHE A 85 17.64 -36.61 10.31
CA PHE A 85 17.45 -36.37 8.88
C PHE A 85 16.70 -35.05 8.62
N SER A 86 15.69 -34.76 9.43
CA SER A 86 14.92 -33.51 9.35
C SER A 86 15.81 -32.30 9.66
N ILE A 87 16.70 -32.40 10.65
CA ILE A 87 17.63 -31.31 11.00
C ILE A 87 18.61 -31.07 9.85
N ILE A 88 19.21 -32.14 9.29
CA ILE A 88 20.14 -32.06 8.15
C ILE A 88 19.46 -31.42 6.94
N PHE A 89 18.21 -31.85 6.62
CA PHE A 89 17.43 -31.31 5.52
C PHE A 89 17.10 -29.83 5.72
N LEU A 90 16.66 -29.44 6.92
CA LEU A 90 16.38 -28.05 7.25
C LEU A 90 17.64 -27.18 7.14
N THR A 91 18.77 -27.66 7.67
CA THR A 91 20.05 -26.95 7.58
C THR A 91 20.48 -26.75 6.13
N PHE A 92 20.41 -27.80 5.31
CA PHE A 92 20.72 -27.71 3.88
C PHE A 92 19.78 -26.74 3.14
N SER A 93 18.49 -26.79 3.47
CA SER A 93 17.49 -25.87 2.90
C SER A 93 17.81 -24.40 3.28
N LEU A 94 18.15 -24.13 4.53
CA LEU A 94 18.53 -22.80 5.00
C LEU A 94 19.81 -22.30 4.31
N LEU A 95 20.82 -23.14 4.20
CA LEU A 95 22.07 -22.79 3.50
C LEU A 95 21.83 -22.50 2.02
N SER A 96 20.99 -23.32 1.36
CA SER A 96 20.60 -23.11 -0.04
C SER A 96 19.86 -21.78 -0.23
N ASP A 97 18.91 -21.46 0.67
CA ASP A 97 18.17 -20.21 0.59
C ASP A 97 19.09 -19.00 0.86
N LYS A 98 19.99 -19.09 1.86
CA LYS A 98 21.01 -18.06 2.14
C LYS A 98 21.95 -17.84 0.95
N TYR A 99 22.36 -18.92 0.29
CA TYR A 99 23.20 -18.83 -0.92
C TYR A 99 22.47 -18.12 -2.06
N LYS A 100 21.19 -18.48 -2.32
CA LYS A 100 20.35 -17.83 -3.33
C LYS A 100 20.16 -16.34 -3.04
N ASP A 101 19.89 -15.99 -1.79
CA ASP A 101 19.68 -14.60 -1.39
C ASP A 101 20.97 -13.78 -1.46
N SER A 102 22.12 -14.37 -1.07
CA SER A 102 23.43 -13.73 -1.26
C SER A 102 23.75 -13.49 -2.74
N LYS A 103 23.39 -14.42 -3.63
CA LYS A 103 23.55 -14.26 -5.08
C LYS A 103 22.68 -13.11 -5.62
N LYS A 104 21.44 -13.01 -5.18
CA LYS A 104 20.52 -11.93 -5.55
C LYS A 104 21.02 -10.58 -5.05
N GLU A 105 21.47 -10.52 -3.81
CA GLU A 105 22.00 -9.31 -3.22
C GLU A 105 23.29 -8.82 -3.88
N ARG A 106 24.21 -9.75 -4.24
CA ARG A 106 25.40 -9.42 -5.04
C ARG A 106 25.02 -8.85 -6.41
N PHE A 107 24.00 -9.44 -7.06
CA PHE A 107 23.50 -8.91 -8.32
C PHE A 107 22.94 -7.49 -8.13
N TYR A 108 22.11 -7.28 -7.08
CA TYR A 108 21.52 -5.97 -6.81
C TYR A 108 22.60 -4.91 -6.54
N ARG A 109 23.59 -5.20 -5.71
CA ARG A 109 24.72 -4.29 -5.45
C ARG A 109 25.49 -3.93 -6.72
N LYS A 110 25.74 -4.89 -7.62
CA LYS A 110 26.36 -4.65 -8.92
C LYS A 110 25.48 -3.76 -9.82
N LEU A 111 24.18 -4.05 -9.85
CA LEU A 111 23.21 -3.29 -10.61
C LEU A 111 23.14 -1.84 -10.11
N LYS A 112 23.05 -1.65 -8.80
CA LYS A 112 23.03 -0.34 -8.15
C LYS A 112 24.31 0.45 -8.45
N LYS A 113 25.48 -0.17 -8.29
CA LYS A 113 26.77 0.47 -8.58
C LYS A 113 26.90 0.91 -10.04
N LYS A 114 26.33 0.16 -10.98
CA LYS A 114 26.44 0.44 -12.42
C LYS A 114 25.46 1.50 -12.89
N TYR A 115 24.21 1.49 -12.37
CA TYR A 115 23.12 2.22 -12.99
C TYR A 115 22.50 3.32 -12.09
N TYR A 116 22.73 3.32 -10.77
CA TYR A 116 22.00 4.20 -9.84
C TYR A 116 22.21 5.68 -10.16
N ASP A 117 23.44 6.13 -10.31
CA ASP A 117 23.78 7.55 -10.50
C ASP A 117 23.22 8.05 -11.84
N SER A 118 23.52 7.35 -12.95
CA SER A 118 23.02 7.73 -14.27
C SER A 118 21.48 7.72 -14.34
N LEU A 119 20.83 6.73 -13.71
CA LEU A 119 19.37 6.68 -13.68
C LEU A 119 18.76 7.78 -12.81
N SER A 120 19.40 8.14 -11.69
CA SER A 120 18.91 9.23 -10.85
C SER A 120 18.96 10.57 -11.57
N GLU A 121 20.02 10.87 -12.31
CA GLU A 121 20.12 12.06 -13.16
C GLU A 121 19.04 12.10 -14.24
N ILE A 122 18.76 10.97 -14.91
CA ILE A 122 17.75 10.91 -15.96
C ILE A 122 16.34 11.04 -15.36
N PHE A 123 16.09 10.48 -14.17
CA PHE A 123 14.80 10.58 -13.49
C PHE A 123 14.46 12.01 -13.07
N THR A 124 15.46 12.79 -12.65
CA THR A 124 15.29 14.17 -12.19
C THR A 124 15.39 15.19 -13.32
N CYS A 125 15.89 14.80 -14.49
CA CYS A 125 16.00 15.70 -15.64
C CYS A 125 14.61 16.15 -16.11
N GLN A 126 14.37 17.47 -16.12
CA GLN A 126 13.09 18.05 -16.56
C GLN A 126 12.90 17.99 -18.07
N GLU A 127 13.99 17.98 -18.82
CA GLU A 127 13.96 17.85 -20.27
C GLU A 127 13.70 16.42 -20.71
N LEU A 128 13.12 16.28 -21.90
CA LEU A 128 12.80 15.00 -22.49
C LEU A 128 14.05 14.45 -23.18
N ILE A 129 14.63 13.39 -22.60
CA ILE A 129 15.87 12.77 -23.08
C ILE A 129 15.55 11.76 -24.19
N SER A 130 16.35 11.71 -25.26
CA SER A 130 16.20 10.72 -26.33
C SER A 130 16.61 9.32 -25.90
N ASP A 131 16.12 8.30 -26.61
CA ASP A 131 16.43 6.91 -26.26
C ASP A 131 17.94 6.59 -26.46
N GLU A 132 18.54 7.20 -27.48
CA GLU A 132 19.98 7.06 -27.76
C GLU A 132 20.81 7.64 -26.62
N GLU A 133 20.45 8.82 -26.16
CA GLU A 133 21.14 9.49 -25.05
C GLU A 133 20.97 8.74 -23.73
N ILE A 134 19.77 8.16 -23.47
CA ILE A 134 19.55 7.30 -22.30
C ILE A 134 20.48 6.08 -22.36
N ILE A 135 20.61 5.44 -23.52
CA ILE A 135 21.48 4.27 -23.71
C ILE A 135 22.96 4.66 -23.51
N GLU A 136 23.37 5.80 -24.03
CA GLU A 136 24.74 6.30 -23.89
C GLU A 136 25.07 6.61 -22.42
N ARG A 137 24.25 7.41 -21.74
CA ARG A 137 24.45 7.79 -20.33
C ARG A 137 24.42 6.59 -19.38
N THR A 138 23.56 5.61 -19.62
CA THR A 138 23.45 4.41 -18.78
C THR A 138 24.46 3.32 -19.16
N GLY A 139 25.03 3.34 -20.34
CA GLY A 139 25.87 2.24 -20.87
C GLY A 139 25.10 0.93 -20.98
N LEU A 140 23.79 1.00 -21.30
CA LEU A 140 22.92 -0.15 -21.43
C LEU A 140 23.25 -0.94 -22.71
N THR A 141 23.63 -2.20 -22.59
CA THR A 141 23.97 -3.05 -23.72
C THR A 141 22.87 -4.07 -24.06
N ALA A 142 22.81 -4.50 -25.31
CA ALA A 142 21.91 -5.59 -25.71
C ALA A 142 22.19 -6.90 -24.97
N LYS A 143 23.44 -7.12 -24.52
CA LYS A 143 23.83 -8.27 -23.69
C LYS A 143 23.21 -8.20 -22.30
N ASP A 144 23.14 -6.99 -21.69
CA ASP A 144 22.49 -6.79 -20.40
C ASP A 144 21.00 -7.14 -20.48
N LYS A 145 20.29 -6.64 -21.48
CA LYS A 145 18.87 -6.95 -21.69
C LYS A 145 18.59 -8.44 -21.81
N LYS A 146 19.40 -9.17 -22.60
CA LYS A 146 19.28 -10.64 -22.75
C LYS A 146 19.58 -11.40 -21.45
N ALA A 147 20.45 -10.87 -20.60
CA ALA A 147 20.84 -11.48 -19.33
C ALA A 147 19.79 -11.28 -18.22
N TRP A 148 18.88 -10.31 -18.37
CA TRP A 148 17.88 -9.96 -17.36
C TRP A 148 16.58 -10.70 -17.61
N LYS A 149 16.41 -11.86 -16.97
CA LYS A 149 15.20 -12.67 -17.02
C LYS A 149 14.76 -13.10 -15.62
N GLY A 150 13.48 -13.30 -15.45
CA GLY A 150 12.90 -13.83 -14.22
C GLY A 150 13.19 -12.94 -12.99
N TRP A 151 13.81 -13.50 -11.94
CA TRP A 151 14.07 -12.81 -10.69
C TRP A 151 14.94 -11.54 -10.83
N LYS A 152 15.79 -11.45 -11.87
CA LYS A 152 16.65 -10.28 -12.09
C LYS A 152 15.83 -9.04 -12.45
N MET A 153 14.74 -9.20 -13.24
CA MET A 153 13.82 -8.10 -13.57
C MET A 153 13.14 -7.53 -12.34
N VAL A 154 12.85 -8.37 -11.34
CA VAL A 154 12.31 -7.93 -10.06
C VAL A 154 13.27 -6.98 -9.35
N TYR A 155 14.57 -7.25 -9.41
CA TYR A 155 15.59 -6.38 -8.79
C TYR A 155 15.84 -5.09 -9.58
N ILE A 156 15.64 -5.10 -10.89
CA ILE A 156 15.61 -3.88 -11.71
C ILE A 156 14.41 -3.02 -11.30
N GLY A 157 13.24 -3.61 -11.19
CA GLY A 157 12.05 -2.90 -10.66
C GLY A 157 12.29 -2.32 -9.26
N LYS A 158 12.97 -3.07 -8.37
CA LYS A 158 13.35 -2.58 -7.04
C LYS A 158 14.28 -1.36 -7.11
N LEU A 159 15.26 -1.37 -8.01
CA LEU A 159 16.17 -0.23 -8.21
C LEU A 159 15.39 1.02 -8.66
N PHE A 160 14.47 0.88 -9.61
CA PHE A 160 13.65 1.99 -10.09
C PHE A 160 12.74 2.55 -9.00
N VAL A 161 12.17 1.67 -8.16
CA VAL A 161 11.38 2.09 -7.00
C VAL A 161 12.23 2.85 -6.00
N GLU A 162 13.45 2.39 -5.73
CA GLU A 162 14.38 3.05 -4.80
C GLU A 162 14.74 4.45 -5.30
N ILE A 163 15.11 4.59 -6.58
CA ILE A 163 15.44 5.89 -7.18
C ILE A 163 14.23 6.82 -7.13
N LYS A 164 13.07 6.36 -7.60
CA LYS A 164 11.86 7.18 -7.60
C LYS A 164 11.43 7.60 -6.20
N SER A 165 11.63 6.75 -5.19
CA SER A 165 11.33 7.09 -3.79
C SER A 165 12.27 8.14 -3.23
N ALA A 166 13.54 8.14 -3.65
CA ALA A 166 14.53 9.12 -3.22
C ALA A 166 14.26 10.52 -3.80
N PHE A 167 13.73 10.58 -5.03
CA PHE A 167 13.47 11.83 -5.77
C PHE A 167 11.96 12.01 -6.06
N TYR A 168 11.12 11.76 -5.07
CA TYR A 168 9.66 11.65 -5.24
C TYR A 168 9.00 12.89 -5.86
N GLU A 169 9.47 14.10 -5.54
CA GLU A 169 8.87 15.36 -6.01
C GLU A 169 9.50 15.89 -7.31
N GLU A 170 10.68 15.43 -7.66
CA GLU A 170 11.52 16.00 -8.72
C GLU A 170 11.54 15.15 -10.00
N HIS A 171 10.85 14.00 -10.05
CA HIS A 171 10.96 13.08 -11.16
C HIS A 171 10.10 13.47 -12.39
N ASN A 172 10.67 13.28 -13.57
CA ASN A 172 9.98 13.41 -14.85
C ASN A 172 9.39 12.05 -15.28
N TYR A 173 8.05 11.90 -15.18
CA TYR A 173 7.39 10.65 -15.50
C TYR A 173 7.58 10.17 -16.94
N LYS A 174 7.79 11.09 -17.92
CA LYS A 174 8.03 10.74 -19.33
C LYS A 174 9.37 10.04 -19.50
N ASN A 175 10.42 10.55 -18.86
CA ASN A 175 11.74 9.92 -18.85
C ASN A 175 11.71 8.57 -18.12
N VAL A 176 11.01 8.49 -16.98
CA VAL A 176 10.81 7.23 -16.25
C VAL A 176 10.18 6.16 -17.17
N ASN A 177 9.11 6.49 -17.89
CA ASN A 177 8.46 5.56 -18.81
C ASN A 177 9.37 5.09 -19.94
N ARG A 178 10.18 5.97 -20.51
CA ARG A 178 11.17 5.59 -21.53
C ARG A 178 12.21 4.61 -20.98
N ILE A 179 12.75 4.88 -19.81
CA ILE A 179 13.71 3.98 -19.17
C ILE A 179 13.07 2.62 -18.88
N VAL A 180 11.84 2.59 -18.38
CA VAL A 180 11.08 1.36 -18.13
C VAL A 180 10.94 0.51 -19.39
N LEU A 181 10.66 1.13 -20.53
CA LEU A 181 10.61 0.48 -21.85
C LEU A 181 11.99 -0.04 -22.27
N LEU A 182 13.01 0.82 -22.22
CA LEU A 182 14.37 0.49 -22.65
C LEU A 182 14.98 -0.65 -21.85
N PHE A 183 14.69 -0.73 -20.54
CA PHE A 183 15.15 -1.83 -19.69
C PHE A 183 14.31 -3.10 -19.81
N GLY A 184 13.21 -3.08 -20.60
CA GLY A 184 12.33 -4.24 -20.80
C GLY A 184 11.47 -4.57 -19.59
N LEU A 185 11.34 -3.66 -18.63
CA LEU A 185 10.55 -3.88 -17.41
C LEU A 185 9.05 -3.89 -17.73
N GLN A 186 8.60 -3.12 -18.70
CA GLN A 186 7.21 -3.10 -19.13
C GLN A 186 6.76 -4.45 -19.66
N GLU A 187 7.51 -5.04 -20.60
CA GLU A 187 7.23 -6.36 -21.15
C GLU A 187 7.21 -7.43 -20.04
N PHE A 188 8.15 -7.38 -19.10
CA PHE A 188 8.16 -8.30 -17.96
C PHE A 188 6.90 -8.15 -17.10
N VAL A 189 6.45 -6.94 -16.84
CA VAL A 189 5.23 -6.66 -16.06
C VAL A 189 3.99 -7.14 -16.81
N GLU A 190 3.84 -6.83 -18.08
CA GLU A 190 2.71 -7.27 -18.93
C GLU A 190 2.62 -8.80 -18.99
N ASN A 191 3.74 -9.50 -19.19
CA ASN A 191 3.83 -10.95 -19.12
C ASN A 191 3.44 -11.50 -17.74
N THR A 192 3.87 -10.83 -16.66
CA THR A 192 3.50 -11.22 -15.28
C THR A 192 2.02 -11.02 -15.03
N LEU A 193 1.42 -9.93 -15.51
CA LEU A 193 -0.02 -9.65 -15.39
C LEU A 193 -0.86 -10.66 -16.20
N THR A 194 -0.37 -11.09 -17.33
CA THR A 194 -1.09 -12.05 -18.21
C THR A 194 -0.97 -13.48 -17.66
N PHE A 195 0.24 -13.97 -17.45
CA PHE A 195 0.53 -15.39 -17.17
C PHE A 195 0.97 -15.67 -15.74
N GLY A 196 1.26 -14.64 -14.95
CA GLY A 196 1.78 -14.78 -13.60
C GLY A 196 0.77 -15.33 -12.59
N ARG A 197 1.29 -15.81 -11.45
CA ARG A 197 0.46 -16.24 -10.32
C ARG A 197 -0.19 -15.03 -9.63
N LYS A 198 -1.29 -15.27 -8.90
CA LYS A 198 -2.12 -14.21 -8.27
C LYS A 198 -1.29 -13.20 -7.42
N SER A 199 -0.37 -13.71 -6.60
CA SER A 199 0.49 -12.86 -5.76
C SER A 199 1.45 -11.98 -6.56
N TYR A 200 1.97 -12.47 -7.68
CA TYR A 200 2.84 -11.70 -8.55
C TYR A 200 2.06 -10.64 -9.36
N LYS A 201 0.80 -10.92 -9.71
CA LYS A 201 -0.06 -9.95 -10.40
C LYS A 201 -0.30 -8.71 -9.54
N VAL A 202 -0.60 -8.88 -8.24
CA VAL A 202 -0.76 -7.74 -7.31
C VAL A 202 0.53 -6.92 -7.21
N GLN A 203 1.68 -7.59 -7.09
CA GLN A 203 2.97 -6.90 -7.00
C GLN A 203 3.33 -6.17 -8.31
N ALA A 204 3.03 -6.79 -9.46
CA ALA A 204 3.23 -6.18 -10.77
C ALA A 204 2.33 -4.95 -10.97
N LEU A 205 1.05 -4.99 -10.53
CA LEU A 205 0.15 -3.85 -10.56
C LEU A 205 0.66 -2.70 -9.68
N ARG A 206 1.09 -2.98 -8.46
CA ARG A 206 1.65 -1.97 -7.57
C ARG A 206 2.93 -1.35 -8.13
N LEU A 207 3.80 -2.17 -8.71
CA LEU A 207 4.99 -1.69 -9.39
C LEU A 207 4.64 -0.78 -10.56
N SER A 208 3.68 -1.20 -11.39
CA SER A 208 3.20 -0.40 -12.53
C SER A 208 2.61 0.93 -12.11
N GLN A 209 1.79 0.91 -11.07
CA GLN A 209 1.17 2.10 -10.49
C GLN A 209 2.22 3.05 -9.90
N PHE A 210 3.16 2.51 -9.11
CA PHE A 210 4.22 3.31 -8.52
C PHE A 210 5.14 3.96 -9.56
N LEU A 211 5.51 3.22 -10.60
CA LEU A 211 6.34 3.73 -11.70
C LEU A 211 5.52 4.49 -12.76
N MET A 212 4.20 4.56 -12.62
CA MET A 212 3.30 5.22 -13.58
C MET A 212 3.45 4.66 -15.01
N MET A 213 3.60 3.34 -15.13
CA MET A 213 3.79 2.66 -16.42
C MET A 213 2.54 2.75 -17.28
N ASN A 214 2.68 2.60 -18.58
CA ASN A 214 1.55 2.59 -19.50
C ASN A 214 1.22 1.14 -19.92
N ILE A 215 0.36 0.47 -19.14
CA ILE A 215 -0.06 -0.92 -19.40
C ILE A 215 -1.31 -0.93 -20.31
N PRO A 216 -1.40 -1.81 -21.32
CA PRO A 216 -2.57 -1.91 -22.18
C PRO A 216 -3.87 -2.15 -21.38
N GLU A 217 -4.90 -1.37 -21.68
CA GLU A 217 -6.20 -1.44 -21.01
C GLU A 217 -6.83 -2.83 -21.10
N SER A 218 -6.63 -3.54 -22.21
CA SER A 218 -7.12 -4.91 -22.42
C SER A 218 -6.62 -5.90 -21.38
N ILE A 219 -5.39 -5.75 -20.90
CA ILE A 219 -4.84 -6.58 -19.80
C ILE A 219 -5.57 -6.27 -18.50
N LEU A 220 -5.83 -5.00 -18.21
CA LEU A 220 -6.50 -4.57 -16.98
C LEU A 220 -7.96 -5.03 -16.94
N VAL A 221 -8.71 -4.85 -18.01
CA VAL A 221 -10.11 -5.32 -18.12
C VAL A 221 -10.19 -6.82 -17.88
N ARG A 222 -9.33 -7.61 -18.53
CA ARG A 222 -9.27 -9.07 -18.30
C ARG A 222 -8.96 -9.44 -16.84
N LEU A 223 -8.15 -8.66 -16.14
CA LEU A 223 -7.87 -8.89 -14.73
C LEU A 223 -9.04 -8.52 -13.82
N LEU A 224 -9.91 -7.60 -14.20
CA LEU A 224 -11.17 -7.31 -13.51
C LEU A 224 -12.14 -8.48 -13.60
N ASP A 225 -12.25 -9.12 -14.76
CA ASP A 225 -13.17 -10.24 -14.97
C ASP A 225 -12.71 -11.51 -14.24
N PHE A 226 -11.45 -11.86 -14.38
CA PHE A 226 -10.89 -13.14 -13.91
C PHE A 226 -9.98 -13.03 -12.66
N GLY A 227 -9.80 -11.84 -12.13
CA GLY A 227 -8.94 -11.58 -10.98
C GLY A 227 -9.56 -11.97 -9.64
N THR A 228 -8.70 -12.17 -8.63
CA THR A 228 -9.14 -12.23 -7.23
C THR A 228 -9.56 -10.83 -6.74
N HIS A 229 -10.28 -10.77 -5.61
CA HIS A 229 -10.68 -9.51 -4.98
C HIS A 229 -9.49 -8.53 -4.83
N ALA A 230 -8.33 -8.98 -4.36
CA ALA A 230 -7.14 -8.15 -4.22
C ALA A 230 -6.60 -7.65 -5.57
N VAL A 231 -6.62 -8.49 -6.61
CA VAL A 231 -6.20 -8.09 -7.97
C VAL A 231 -7.18 -7.06 -8.54
N ARG A 232 -8.50 -7.30 -8.41
CA ARG A 232 -9.52 -6.36 -8.91
C ARG A 232 -9.41 -4.98 -8.25
N LYS A 233 -9.13 -4.94 -6.94
CA LYS A 233 -8.91 -3.69 -6.22
C LYS A 233 -7.75 -2.89 -6.83
N GLU A 234 -6.57 -3.51 -6.94
CA GLU A 234 -5.39 -2.86 -7.49
C GLU A 234 -5.60 -2.43 -8.95
N VAL A 235 -6.32 -3.23 -9.74
CA VAL A 235 -6.64 -2.87 -11.13
C VAL A 235 -7.51 -1.62 -11.20
N ARG A 236 -8.53 -1.47 -10.34
CA ARG A 236 -9.37 -0.26 -10.32
C ARG A 236 -8.57 0.99 -10.00
N MET A 237 -7.73 0.91 -8.98
CA MET A 237 -6.83 2.02 -8.62
C MET A 237 -5.88 2.36 -9.76
N TYR A 238 -5.33 1.34 -10.40
CA TYR A 238 -4.44 1.55 -11.53
C TYR A 238 -5.17 2.08 -12.78
N TYR A 239 -6.39 1.62 -13.05
CA TYR A 239 -7.22 2.13 -14.13
C TYR A 239 -7.55 3.62 -13.96
N LEU A 240 -7.79 4.06 -12.72
CA LEU A 240 -7.95 5.48 -12.40
C LEU A 240 -6.75 6.32 -12.85
N TRP A 241 -5.54 5.78 -12.75
CA TRP A 241 -4.33 6.43 -13.24
C TRP A 241 -4.26 6.41 -14.78
N LEU A 242 -4.55 5.26 -15.38
CA LEU A 242 -4.28 4.99 -16.80
C LEU A 242 -5.28 5.66 -17.73
N SER A 243 -6.58 5.51 -17.48
CA SER A 243 -7.64 5.93 -18.40
C SER A 243 -7.79 7.44 -18.46
N ASP A 244 -7.78 7.98 -19.68
CA ASP A 244 -8.00 9.42 -19.91
C ASP A 244 -9.50 9.73 -20.17
N TYR A 245 -10.31 8.75 -20.59
CA TYR A 245 -11.71 8.97 -20.93
C TYR A 245 -12.67 8.74 -19.77
N SER A 246 -12.50 7.68 -19.00
CA SER A 246 -13.43 7.32 -17.94
C SER A 246 -12.73 6.66 -16.75
N PRO A 247 -11.87 7.41 -16.01
CA PRO A 247 -11.04 6.85 -14.93
C PRO A 247 -11.82 6.15 -13.83
N PHE A 248 -13.05 6.60 -13.54
CA PHE A 248 -13.91 6.05 -12.48
C PHE A 248 -14.84 4.93 -12.93
N ARG A 249 -14.77 4.47 -14.20
CA ARG A 249 -15.67 3.47 -14.76
C ARG A 249 -15.90 2.26 -13.85
N PHE A 250 -14.82 1.71 -13.28
CA PHE A 250 -14.89 0.49 -12.47
C PHE A 250 -15.18 0.72 -10.99
N PHE A 251 -15.40 1.96 -10.57
CA PHE A 251 -15.86 2.28 -9.21
C PHE A 251 -17.38 2.31 -9.08
N THR A 252 -18.09 2.38 -10.20
CA THR A 252 -19.55 2.50 -10.26
C THR A 252 -20.25 1.19 -10.66
N ASP A 253 -19.50 0.15 -10.93
CA ASP A 253 -20.04 -1.15 -11.32
C ASP A 253 -20.81 -1.80 -10.15
N LYS A 254 -22.13 -2.01 -10.35
CA LYS A 254 -23.05 -2.54 -9.35
C LYS A 254 -22.75 -3.99 -8.92
N ASN A 255 -22.05 -4.74 -9.76
CA ASN A 255 -21.78 -6.17 -9.55
C ASN A 255 -20.57 -6.42 -8.66
N VAL A 256 -19.95 -5.38 -8.12
CA VAL A 256 -18.73 -5.52 -7.35
C VAL A 256 -18.97 -5.14 -5.90
N ASN A 257 -19.05 -6.17 -5.03
CA ASN A 257 -18.91 -6.00 -3.59
C ASN A 257 -17.49 -5.51 -3.28
N TYR A 258 -17.33 -4.20 -3.25
CA TYR A 258 -16.10 -3.53 -2.92
C TYR A 258 -16.23 -2.83 -1.59
N GLU A 259 -15.54 -3.32 -0.57
CA GLU A 259 -15.37 -2.58 0.68
C GLU A 259 -14.28 -1.55 0.51
N PHE A 260 -14.66 -0.31 0.36
CA PHE A 260 -13.74 0.82 0.33
C PHE A 260 -13.25 1.11 1.76
N ARG A 261 -11.94 0.99 1.98
CA ARG A 261 -11.33 1.13 3.31
C ARG A 261 -10.68 2.51 3.49
N PRO A 262 -10.42 2.96 4.73
CA PRO A 262 -9.76 4.24 4.96
C PRO A 262 -8.42 4.39 4.24
N TRP A 263 -7.68 3.28 4.07
CA TRP A 263 -6.42 3.27 3.31
C TRP A 263 -6.62 3.55 1.82
N ASP A 264 -7.73 3.09 1.25
CA ASP A 264 -8.08 3.30 -0.15
C ASP A 264 -8.40 4.77 -0.44
N VAL A 265 -8.87 5.51 0.56
CA VAL A 265 -9.09 6.97 0.51
C VAL A 265 -7.76 7.69 0.24
N LEU A 266 -6.71 7.35 1.00
CA LEU A 266 -5.40 7.97 0.83
C LEU A 266 -4.79 7.63 -0.52
N GLU A 267 -4.95 6.37 -0.95
CA GLU A 267 -4.47 5.91 -2.24
C GLU A 267 -5.17 6.61 -3.41
N LEU A 268 -6.50 6.76 -3.34
CA LEU A 268 -7.30 7.47 -4.34
C LEU A 268 -6.87 8.94 -4.46
N HIS A 269 -6.78 9.64 -3.33
CA HIS A 269 -6.32 11.02 -3.30
C HIS A 269 -4.91 11.18 -3.91
N HIS A 270 -3.99 10.29 -3.54
CA HIS A 270 -2.63 10.26 -4.06
C HIS A 270 -2.61 10.05 -5.59
N LEU A 271 -3.43 9.14 -6.11
CA LEU A 271 -3.53 8.89 -7.55
C LEU A 271 -4.07 10.09 -8.32
N LEU A 272 -5.09 10.76 -7.80
CA LEU A 272 -5.63 11.99 -8.41
C LEU A 272 -4.57 13.10 -8.42
N ASN A 273 -3.81 13.25 -7.34
CA ASN A 273 -2.70 14.19 -7.28
C ASN A 273 -1.60 13.86 -8.30
N ASN A 274 -1.25 12.58 -8.44
CA ASN A 274 -0.29 12.13 -9.46
C ASN A 274 -0.79 12.41 -10.88
N ARG A 275 -2.10 12.24 -11.15
CA ARG A 275 -2.68 12.61 -12.45
C ARG A 275 -2.45 14.11 -12.75
N LYS A 276 -2.73 14.97 -11.78
CA LYS A 276 -2.51 16.42 -11.91
C LYS A 276 -1.02 16.74 -12.19
N ARG A 277 -0.12 16.14 -11.43
CA ARG A 277 1.34 16.31 -11.64
C ARG A 277 1.81 15.85 -13.03
N ALA A 278 1.16 14.81 -13.56
CA ALA A 278 1.43 14.31 -14.92
C ALA A 278 0.71 15.09 -16.02
N ASN A 279 0.04 16.22 -15.70
CA ASN A 279 -0.78 16.99 -16.62
C ASN A 279 -1.89 16.16 -17.31
N LYS A 280 -2.39 15.12 -16.62
CA LYS A 280 -3.56 14.37 -17.05
C LYS A 280 -4.82 15.03 -16.53
N GLU A 281 -5.84 15.11 -17.36
CA GLU A 281 -7.14 15.66 -16.98
C GLU A 281 -7.78 14.85 -15.85
N ILE A 282 -8.31 15.56 -14.84
CA ILE A 282 -9.12 14.97 -13.78
C ILE A 282 -10.57 15.17 -14.17
N PRO A 283 -11.32 14.08 -14.43
CA PRO A 283 -12.72 14.22 -14.83
C PRO A 283 -13.57 14.70 -13.66
N SER A 284 -14.71 15.32 -13.97
CA SER A 284 -15.70 15.71 -12.97
C SER A 284 -16.08 14.53 -12.07
N ILE A 285 -15.96 14.73 -10.76
CA ILE A 285 -16.31 13.72 -9.75
C ILE A 285 -17.81 13.73 -9.46
N LEU A 286 -18.50 14.82 -9.74
CA LEU A 286 -19.92 15.01 -9.43
C LEU A 286 -20.85 13.92 -9.99
N PRO A 287 -20.75 13.49 -11.27
CA PRO A 287 -21.57 12.40 -11.80
C PRO A 287 -21.36 11.11 -11.03
N ILE A 288 -20.11 10.83 -10.65
CA ILE A 288 -19.72 9.61 -9.93
C ILE A 288 -20.32 9.58 -8.52
N VAL A 289 -20.29 10.71 -7.80
CA VAL A 289 -20.95 10.86 -6.49
C VAL A 289 -22.43 10.51 -6.58
N SER A 290 -23.08 10.87 -7.68
CA SER A 290 -24.51 10.66 -7.84
C SER A 290 -24.89 9.17 -8.02
N ILE A 291 -24.07 8.39 -8.74
CA ILE A 291 -24.33 6.99 -9.07
C ILE A 291 -23.65 5.98 -8.12
N CYS A 292 -22.72 6.45 -7.27
CA CYS A 292 -21.97 5.58 -6.35
C CYS A 292 -22.88 5.01 -5.26
N ASN A 293 -22.86 3.68 -5.11
CA ASN A 293 -23.64 2.95 -4.10
C ASN A 293 -22.83 2.65 -2.82
N ASP A 294 -21.51 2.54 -2.90
CA ASP A 294 -20.67 2.34 -1.72
C ASP A 294 -20.62 3.60 -0.86
N LYS A 295 -21.00 3.48 0.43
CA LYS A 295 -21.11 4.61 1.34
C LYS A 295 -19.75 5.26 1.62
N GLN A 296 -18.70 4.47 1.79
CA GLN A 296 -17.36 4.97 2.11
C GLN A 296 -16.73 5.66 0.90
N LEU A 297 -16.84 5.05 -0.26
CA LEU A 297 -16.37 5.64 -1.50
C LEU A 297 -17.12 6.95 -1.81
N LYS A 298 -18.44 6.96 -1.69
CA LYS A 298 -19.25 8.17 -1.91
C LYS A 298 -18.85 9.30 -0.97
N ALA A 299 -18.65 9.01 0.30
CA ALA A 299 -18.19 9.97 1.30
C ALA A 299 -16.79 10.51 0.95
N CYS A 300 -15.90 9.64 0.50
CA CYS A 300 -14.58 10.04 0.01
C CYS A 300 -14.69 10.96 -1.20
N LEU A 301 -15.48 10.58 -2.21
CA LEU A 301 -15.66 11.37 -3.42
C LEU A 301 -16.26 12.74 -3.14
N ILE A 302 -17.23 12.86 -2.21
CA ILE A 302 -17.78 14.15 -1.75
C ILE A 302 -16.65 15.05 -1.25
N ARG A 303 -15.72 14.51 -0.45
CA ARG A 303 -14.58 15.27 0.06
C ARG A 303 -13.57 15.61 -1.04
N GLU A 304 -13.29 14.70 -1.97
CA GLU A 304 -12.36 14.93 -3.07
C GLU A 304 -12.82 16.05 -4.03
N VAL A 305 -14.12 16.34 -4.11
CA VAL A 305 -14.62 17.50 -4.88
C VAL A 305 -14.00 18.82 -4.41
N ALA A 306 -13.62 18.95 -3.13
CA ALA A 306 -12.94 20.14 -2.62
C ALA A 306 -11.57 20.42 -3.31
N PHE A 307 -10.88 19.38 -3.75
CA PHE A 307 -9.55 19.49 -4.35
C PHE A 307 -9.58 19.57 -5.87
N TRP A 308 -10.57 18.91 -6.48
CA TRP A 308 -10.59 18.64 -7.92
C TRP A 308 -11.82 19.18 -8.63
N GLY A 309 -12.87 19.53 -7.91
CA GLY A 309 -14.10 20.06 -8.45
C GLY A 309 -14.03 21.55 -8.80
N THR A 310 -14.93 21.96 -9.68
CA THR A 310 -15.18 23.39 -9.94
C THR A 310 -15.93 24.02 -8.75
N PRO A 311 -15.90 25.36 -8.57
CA PRO A 311 -16.68 26.03 -7.52
C PRO A 311 -18.17 25.68 -7.52
N ASP A 312 -18.76 25.50 -8.71
CA ASP A 312 -20.17 25.10 -8.86
C ASP A 312 -20.42 23.66 -8.42
N GLU A 313 -19.46 22.77 -8.65
CA GLU A 313 -19.54 21.38 -8.18
C GLU A 313 -19.41 21.30 -6.66
N VAL A 314 -18.52 22.11 -6.07
CA VAL A 314 -18.38 22.23 -4.62
C VAL A 314 -19.71 22.68 -3.99
N ILE A 315 -20.33 23.73 -4.52
CA ILE A 315 -21.62 24.21 -4.00
C ILE A 315 -22.69 23.11 -4.05
N LYS A 316 -22.73 22.31 -5.10
CA LYS A 316 -23.68 21.18 -5.20
C LYS A 316 -23.48 20.11 -4.13
N MET A 317 -22.32 20.04 -3.47
CA MET A 317 -22.10 19.13 -2.33
C MET A 317 -22.79 19.61 -1.06
N SER A 318 -23.20 20.87 -0.95
CA SER A 318 -23.94 21.42 0.22
C SER A 318 -25.23 20.63 0.50
N LYS A 319 -25.89 20.06 -0.53
CA LYS A 319 -27.06 19.19 -0.36
C LYS A 319 -26.85 18.00 0.59
N TYR A 320 -25.59 17.58 0.81
CA TYR A 320 -25.29 16.49 1.73
C TYR A 320 -25.10 16.94 3.19
N ILE A 321 -25.08 18.24 3.49
CA ILE A 321 -25.00 18.79 4.86
C ILE A 321 -26.21 18.31 5.70
N THR A 322 -27.37 18.17 5.07
CA THR A 322 -28.63 17.71 5.70
C THR A 322 -28.95 16.24 5.40
N SER A 323 -28.01 15.48 4.85
CA SER A 323 -28.21 14.06 4.51
C SER A 323 -28.58 13.22 5.75
N LYS A 324 -29.37 12.15 5.58
CA LYS A 324 -29.65 11.16 6.63
C LYS A 324 -28.39 10.42 7.10
N GLU A 325 -27.45 10.20 6.21
CA GLU A 325 -26.21 9.48 6.49
C GLU A 325 -25.16 10.41 7.11
N THR A 326 -24.77 10.14 8.35
CA THR A 326 -23.78 10.94 9.11
C THR A 326 -22.43 11.06 8.38
N ILE A 327 -21.99 9.99 7.69
CA ILE A 327 -20.74 9.98 6.96
C ILE A 327 -20.75 10.97 5.77
N TYR A 328 -21.90 11.15 5.11
CA TYR A 328 -22.02 12.12 4.02
C TYR A 328 -22.05 13.54 4.55
N ARG A 329 -22.76 13.76 5.69
CA ARG A 329 -22.77 15.09 6.36
C ARG A 329 -21.35 15.51 6.72
N LYS A 330 -20.60 14.62 7.38
CA LYS A 330 -19.20 14.88 7.75
C LYS A 330 -18.34 15.22 6.53
N SER A 331 -18.43 14.43 5.47
CA SER A 331 -17.65 14.66 4.26
C SER A 331 -18.03 15.94 3.52
N ALA A 332 -19.31 16.31 3.53
CA ALA A 332 -19.78 17.57 2.95
C ALA A 332 -19.25 18.79 3.73
N LEU A 333 -19.33 18.75 5.05
CA LEU A 333 -18.75 19.79 5.91
C LEU A 333 -17.26 19.96 5.64
N GLN A 334 -16.51 18.87 5.61
CA GLN A 334 -15.08 18.87 5.27
C GLN A 334 -14.83 19.45 3.86
N CYS A 335 -15.64 19.07 2.87
CA CYS A 335 -15.55 19.58 1.52
C CYS A 335 -15.72 21.11 1.50
N MET A 336 -16.77 21.64 2.16
CA MET A 336 -17.02 23.08 2.22
C MET A 336 -15.87 23.83 2.89
N GLY A 337 -15.37 23.34 4.02
CA GLY A 337 -14.26 23.96 4.73
C GLY A 337 -12.95 23.94 3.95
N MET A 338 -12.59 22.82 3.31
CA MET A 338 -11.36 22.70 2.52
C MET A 338 -11.40 23.55 1.24
N ALA A 339 -12.55 23.59 0.58
CA ALA A 339 -12.75 24.41 -0.62
C ALA A 339 -13.02 25.90 -0.30
N LYS A 340 -13.10 26.28 0.97
CA LYS A 340 -13.42 27.63 1.43
C LYS A 340 -14.71 28.20 0.79
N CYS A 341 -15.78 27.40 0.77
CA CYS A 341 -17.04 27.71 0.09
C CYS A 341 -17.89 28.68 0.90
N LEU A 342 -17.75 29.98 0.65
CA LEU A 342 -18.52 31.05 1.33
C LEU A 342 -20.04 30.88 1.25
N LYS A 343 -20.55 30.36 0.12
CA LYS A 343 -21.99 30.18 -0.10
C LYS A 343 -22.63 29.08 0.75
N ALA A 344 -21.80 28.22 1.41
CA ALA A 344 -22.30 27.14 2.23
C ALA A 344 -22.38 27.50 3.72
N GLU A 345 -21.89 28.67 4.15
CA GLU A 345 -21.85 29.08 5.56
C GLU A 345 -23.22 29.06 6.20
N ASP A 346 -24.20 29.75 5.62
CA ASP A 346 -25.57 29.84 6.15
C ASP A 346 -26.19 28.44 6.34
N ALA A 347 -26.02 27.56 5.33
CA ALA A 347 -26.53 26.19 5.41
C ALA A 347 -25.82 25.35 6.50
N MET A 348 -24.57 25.65 6.80
CA MET A 348 -23.82 24.97 7.86
C MET A 348 -24.23 25.47 9.24
N GLU A 349 -24.47 26.77 9.39
CA GLU A 349 -24.96 27.40 10.62
C GLU A 349 -26.38 26.92 10.96
N ASP A 350 -27.27 26.89 9.97
CA ASP A 350 -28.67 26.41 10.12
C ASP A 350 -28.73 24.93 10.54
N ALA A 351 -27.83 24.10 10.00
CA ALA A 351 -27.81 22.68 10.32
C ALA A 351 -27.19 22.38 11.71
N TYR A 352 -26.38 23.27 12.27
CA TYR A 352 -25.57 23.05 13.48
C TYR A 352 -26.38 22.60 14.71
N PRO A 353 -27.54 23.21 15.09
CA PRO A 353 -28.27 22.84 16.31
C PRO A 353 -28.74 21.39 16.35
N GLN A 354 -28.98 20.79 15.18
CA GLN A 354 -29.53 19.43 15.05
C GLN A 354 -28.44 18.38 14.84
N GLN A 355 -27.17 18.78 14.88
CA GLN A 355 -26.03 17.86 14.64
C GLN A 355 -25.59 17.16 15.92
N THR A 356 -24.97 15.97 15.74
CA THR A 356 -24.22 15.29 16.81
C THR A 356 -22.97 16.08 17.17
N GLU A 357 -22.41 15.89 18.37
CA GLU A 357 -21.21 16.61 18.82
C GLU A 357 -20.02 16.47 17.85
N GLU A 358 -19.84 15.28 17.24
CA GLU A 358 -18.81 15.07 16.22
C GLU A 358 -19.01 15.95 14.99
N LEU A 359 -20.24 16.09 14.52
CA LEU A 359 -20.56 16.92 13.36
C LEU A 359 -20.53 18.42 13.72
N LYS A 360 -20.90 18.79 14.94
CA LYS A 360 -20.75 20.17 15.45
C LYS A 360 -19.29 20.59 15.41
N TYR A 361 -18.39 19.73 15.87
CA TYR A 361 -16.95 19.97 15.79
C TYR A 361 -16.47 20.17 14.34
N GLU A 362 -16.91 19.29 13.42
CA GLU A 362 -16.57 19.42 12.00
C GLU A 362 -17.14 20.69 11.36
N THR A 363 -18.35 21.12 11.75
CA THR A 363 -18.97 22.39 11.30
C THR A 363 -18.14 23.59 11.76
N LEU A 364 -17.81 23.65 13.05
CA LEU A 364 -16.98 24.73 13.62
C LEU A 364 -15.63 24.82 12.92
N LYS A 365 -14.98 23.69 12.72
CA LYS A 365 -13.70 23.59 12.01
C LYS A 365 -13.81 24.05 10.56
N SER A 366 -14.89 23.71 9.90
CA SER A 366 -15.10 24.06 8.49
C SER A 366 -15.38 25.53 8.33
N LEU A 367 -16.20 26.14 9.19
CA LEU A 367 -16.45 27.59 9.23
C LEU A 367 -15.16 28.37 9.53
N PHE A 368 -14.34 27.85 10.45
CA PHE A 368 -13.04 28.44 10.72
C PHE A 368 -12.11 28.39 9.49
N ASN A 369 -12.10 27.29 8.74
CA ASN A 369 -11.28 27.13 7.53
C ASN A 369 -11.76 28.02 6.37
N ILE A 370 -13.07 28.25 6.25
CA ILE A 370 -13.64 29.16 5.25
C ILE A 370 -13.13 30.59 5.48
N ASN A 371 -13.05 31.00 6.74
CA ASN A 371 -12.50 32.28 7.19
C ASN A 371 -13.08 33.50 6.45
N SER A 372 -14.41 33.59 6.36
CA SER A 372 -15.14 34.70 5.73
C SER A 372 -15.09 36.00 6.54
N GLY A 373 -14.79 35.89 7.83
CA GLY A 373 -14.97 36.99 8.81
C GLY A 373 -16.37 37.12 9.38
N LYS A 374 -17.38 36.44 8.83
CA LYS A 374 -18.80 36.58 9.24
C LYS A 374 -19.23 35.64 10.36
N ALA A 375 -18.51 34.55 10.58
CA ALA A 375 -18.91 33.50 11.53
C ALA A 375 -18.68 33.85 13.02
N THR A 376 -18.14 35.03 13.36
CA THR A 376 -17.93 35.47 14.76
C THR A 376 -19.20 35.43 15.60
N PRO A 377 -20.35 36.02 15.18
CA PRO A 377 -21.60 35.96 15.94
C PRO A 377 -22.08 34.51 16.15
N PHE A 378 -21.92 33.67 15.14
CA PHE A 378 -22.26 32.25 15.22
C PHE A 378 -21.41 31.53 16.28
N PHE A 379 -20.10 31.73 16.31
CA PHE A 379 -19.23 31.13 17.33
C PHE A 379 -19.63 31.59 18.75
N VAL A 380 -19.94 32.85 18.96
CA VAL A 380 -20.42 33.37 20.24
C VAL A 380 -21.73 32.69 20.66
N ASN A 381 -22.69 32.58 19.76
CA ASN A 381 -23.97 31.90 20.04
C ASN A 381 -23.75 30.41 20.33
N ALA A 382 -22.91 29.74 19.54
CA ALA A 382 -22.57 28.33 19.75
C ALA A 382 -21.90 28.09 21.10
N PHE A 383 -21.03 29.00 21.57
CA PHE A 383 -20.44 28.94 22.90
C PHE A 383 -21.49 29.02 24.00
N ASN A 384 -22.39 29.96 23.92
CA ASN A 384 -23.45 30.18 24.91
C ASN A 384 -24.47 29.03 24.98
N THR A 385 -24.72 28.38 23.85
CA THR A 385 -25.69 27.26 23.76
C THR A 385 -25.10 25.91 24.03
N SER A 386 -23.77 25.75 23.97
CA SER A 386 -23.10 24.47 24.19
C SER A 386 -23.00 24.15 25.66
N SER A 387 -23.30 22.89 26.04
CA SER A 387 -23.08 22.36 27.38
C SER A 387 -21.80 21.51 27.48
N VAL A 388 -21.17 21.16 26.34
CA VAL A 388 -20.04 20.26 26.27
C VAL A 388 -18.73 21.05 26.36
N LYS A 389 -17.93 20.79 27.40
CA LYS A 389 -16.65 21.50 27.66
C LYS A 389 -15.66 21.41 26.47
N SER A 390 -15.54 20.25 25.85
CA SER A 390 -14.66 20.09 24.68
C SER A 390 -15.09 20.94 23.48
N THR A 391 -16.39 21.02 23.23
CA THR A 391 -16.95 21.88 22.17
C THR A 391 -16.71 23.36 22.47
N LYS A 392 -16.92 23.80 23.73
CA LYS A 392 -16.59 25.16 24.19
C LYS A 392 -15.11 25.48 24.00
N PHE A 393 -14.22 24.56 24.36
CA PHE A 393 -12.78 24.75 24.15
C PHE A 393 -12.42 25.00 22.68
N TYR A 394 -12.96 24.19 21.74
CA TYR A 394 -12.71 24.41 20.31
C TYR A 394 -13.29 25.72 19.79
N ILE A 395 -14.48 26.11 20.24
CA ILE A 395 -15.07 27.39 19.88
C ILE A 395 -14.17 28.55 20.33
N LEU A 396 -13.71 28.51 21.58
CA LEU A 396 -12.81 29.54 22.11
C LEU A 396 -11.48 29.58 21.36
N MET A 397 -10.94 28.42 20.98
CA MET A 397 -9.73 28.33 20.17
C MET A 397 -9.93 28.94 18.77
N TYR A 398 -11.10 28.75 18.16
CA TYR A 398 -11.42 29.36 16.87
C TYR A 398 -11.64 30.86 17.00
N LEU A 399 -12.39 31.36 18.02
CA LEU A 399 -12.53 32.78 18.30
C LEU A 399 -11.18 33.46 18.52
N TRP A 400 -10.26 32.83 19.23
CA TRP A 400 -8.93 33.35 19.46
C TRP A 400 -8.09 33.53 18.18
N ARG A 401 -8.31 32.68 17.15
CA ARG A 401 -7.49 32.60 15.95
C ARG A 401 -8.14 33.11 14.67
N TYR A 402 -9.44 33.37 14.67
CA TYR A 402 -10.19 33.65 13.46
C TYR A 402 -9.87 35.01 12.88
N ASN A 403 -10.07 36.07 13.65
CA ASN A 403 -9.75 37.47 13.30
C ASN A 403 -9.71 38.34 14.56
N GLU A 404 -9.37 39.64 14.43
CA GLU A 404 -9.30 40.55 15.57
C GLU A 404 -10.68 40.83 16.21
N GLU A 405 -11.76 40.84 15.44
CA GLU A 405 -13.13 40.99 15.93
C GLU A 405 -13.52 39.78 16.81
N SER A 406 -13.21 38.58 16.36
CA SER A 406 -13.44 37.34 17.11
C SER A 406 -12.63 37.31 18.40
N LYS A 407 -11.41 37.82 18.36
CA LYS A 407 -10.55 37.91 19.53
C LYS A 407 -11.08 38.93 20.54
N ALA A 408 -11.66 40.03 20.07
CA ALA A 408 -12.41 40.98 20.93
C ALA A 408 -13.65 40.32 21.57
N ALA A 409 -14.38 39.50 20.79
CA ALA A 409 -15.49 38.70 21.30
C ALA A 409 -15.04 37.65 22.33
N PHE A 410 -13.87 37.02 22.13
CA PHE A 410 -13.27 36.11 23.12
C PHE A 410 -13.04 36.79 24.45
N TYR A 411 -12.48 38.02 24.50
CA TYR A 411 -12.27 38.75 25.73
C TYR A 411 -13.58 39.17 26.41
N LYS A 412 -14.59 39.56 25.64
CA LYS A 412 -15.92 39.85 26.19
C LYS A 412 -16.58 38.64 26.84
N LEU A 413 -16.42 37.46 26.22
CA LEU A 413 -16.92 36.20 26.82
C LEU A 413 -16.16 35.84 28.08
N GLU A 414 -14.85 36.11 28.14
CA GLU A 414 -14.01 35.84 29.31
C GLU A 414 -14.44 36.71 30.51
N GLU A 415 -14.79 37.98 30.29
CA GLU A 415 -15.27 38.89 31.36
C GLU A 415 -16.59 38.40 31.97
N LEU A 416 -17.42 37.72 31.18
CA LEU A 416 -18.73 37.19 31.60
C LEU A 416 -18.70 35.76 32.05
N ALA A 417 -17.52 35.11 32.00
CA ALA A 417 -17.36 33.69 32.23
C ALA A 417 -17.55 33.31 33.72
N SER A 418 -18.18 32.16 33.94
CA SER A 418 -18.24 31.53 35.24
C SER A 418 -16.82 31.06 35.72
N PRO A 419 -16.58 30.84 37.02
CA PRO A 419 -15.27 30.35 37.50
C PRO A 419 -14.84 29.06 36.83
N ASP A 420 -15.76 28.16 36.49
CA ASP A 420 -15.48 26.89 35.80
C ASP A 420 -15.11 27.11 34.33
N GLU A 421 -15.67 28.11 33.67
CA GLU A 421 -15.37 28.47 32.29
C GLU A 421 -14.05 29.25 32.17
N ALA A 422 -13.70 30.06 33.18
CA ALA A 422 -12.45 30.81 33.21
C ALA A 422 -11.21 29.93 33.05
N LEU A 423 -11.29 28.70 33.51
CA LEU A 423 -10.21 27.69 33.26
C LEU A 423 -10.02 27.39 31.77
N LEU A 424 -11.12 27.28 31.00
CA LEU A 424 -11.05 27.01 29.55
C LEU A 424 -10.38 28.17 28.78
N PHE A 425 -10.63 29.40 29.15
CA PHE A 425 -10.00 30.58 28.54
C PHE A 425 -8.49 30.57 28.79
N ASN A 426 -8.08 30.24 30.02
CA ASN A 426 -6.65 30.12 30.35
C ASN A 426 -5.97 28.97 29.61
N GLU A 427 -6.65 27.81 29.45
CA GLU A 427 -6.14 26.68 28.68
C GLU A 427 -5.94 27.05 27.19
N VAL A 428 -6.89 27.79 26.59
CA VAL A 428 -6.78 28.24 25.19
C VAL A 428 -5.63 29.21 25.00
N LYS A 429 -5.44 30.16 25.92
CA LYS A 429 -4.30 31.10 25.90
C LYS A 429 -2.97 30.37 26.00
N ALA A 430 -2.85 29.46 26.98
CA ALA A 430 -1.65 28.65 27.17
C ALA A 430 -1.35 27.78 25.94
N PHE A 431 -2.36 27.07 25.40
CA PHE A 431 -2.21 26.23 24.21
C PHE A 431 -1.74 27.03 22.99
N SER A 432 -2.23 28.25 22.82
CA SER A 432 -1.85 29.13 21.71
C SER A 432 -0.41 29.63 21.83
N GLN A 433 0.09 29.87 23.06
CA GLN A 433 1.48 30.23 23.30
C GLN A 433 2.44 29.07 22.95
N TYR A 434 2.10 27.82 23.33
CA TYR A 434 2.92 26.64 23.00
C TYR A 434 3.04 26.39 21.47
N GLN A 435 2.00 26.64 20.70
CA GLN A 435 2.06 26.45 19.24
C GLN A 435 2.92 27.50 18.53
N ASN A 436 2.98 28.73 19.04
CA ASN A 436 3.83 29.79 18.48
C ASN A 436 5.34 29.54 18.77
N ILE A 437 5.67 28.68 19.76
CA ILE A 437 7.05 28.29 20.08
C ILE A 437 7.49 27.09 19.20
N ALA A 438 6.54 26.31 18.70
CA ALA A 438 6.80 25.08 17.91
C ALA A 438 6.74 25.28 16.39
N SER A 439 6.34 26.47 15.92
CA SER A 439 6.33 26.89 14.50
C SER A 439 7.56 27.73 14.18
#